data_881bc841f476d91335d9114081edec6f
#
_entry.id   881bc841f476d91335d9114081edec6f
#
_cell.length_a   1.000
_cell.length_b   1.000
_cell.length_c   1.000
_cell.angle_alpha   90.00
_cell.angle_beta   90.00
_cell.angle_gamma   90.00
#
_symmetry.space_group_name_H-M   'P 1'
#
loop_
_entity.id
_entity.type
_entity.pdbx_description
1 polymer ?
#
loop_
_entity_poly.entity_id
_entity_poly.type
_entity_poly.pdbx_seq_one_letter_code
_entity_poly.pdbx_strand_id
1 'polypeptide(L)'
;RQRKKHIPMEKIMPDYNKVLYLDSDLVADADVSEIYNIDVSDYLLAACHDADTAGLYNGYNKDKKNYMDNILKIRNPYEYFQAGVILFNLDKFRKEFKTDYVLEYASSRKWQLLDQDVLNSLAQGDVKNIDMSWNVMFDLDGIRVKDIISLAPKELFDEYMRSRSCVKIAHYAGPHKPWMDPECDLSQYFWKYAKNCGYYETILARMMDYRASTSKKSAKKTMKQAAKKVFPIGTKRRELVEMYYHKIKNGA
;
A
#
# COMPACT_ATOMS: atom_id res chain seq x y z
N ARG A 1 -13.64 -3.49 13.36
CA ARG A 1 -12.42 -3.79 12.55
C ARG A 1 -11.68 -4.90 13.26
N GLN A 2 -11.74 -6.11 12.73
CA GLN A 2 -10.94 -7.24 13.22
C GLN A 2 -9.47 -6.88 12.98
N ARG A 3 -8.66 -6.91 14.05
CA ARG A 3 -7.20 -6.86 13.93
C ARG A 3 -6.79 -8.13 13.16
N LYS A 4 -6.24 -7.98 11.97
CA LYS A 4 -5.56 -9.09 11.29
C LYS A 4 -4.43 -9.52 12.22
N LYS A 5 -4.55 -10.70 12.83
CA LYS A 5 -3.45 -11.33 13.56
C LYS A 5 -2.47 -11.82 12.50
N HIS A 6 -1.28 -11.22 12.43
CA HIS A 6 -0.20 -11.82 11.65
C HIS A 6 0.10 -13.18 12.24
N ILE A 7 -0.09 -14.21 11.42
CA ILE A 7 0.35 -15.54 11.78
C ILE A 7 1.75 -15.67 11.18
N PRO A 8 2.79 -15.92 12.01
CA PRO A 8 4.15 -16.09 11.51
C PRO A 8 4.22 -17.24 10.50
N MET A 9 4.75 -16.94 9.30
CA MET A 9 4.78 -17.91 8.20
C MET A 9 5.58 -19.16 8.54
N GLU A 10 6.63 -19.01 9.35
CA GLU A 10 7.46 -20.10 9.80
C GLU A 10 6.70 -21.16 10.62
N LYS A 11 5.59 -20.77 11.25
CA LYS A 11 4.70 -21.68 11.98
C LYS A 11 3.65 -22.33 11.09
N ILE A 12 3.18 -21.60 10.07
CA ILE A 12 2.18 -22.12 9.12
C ILE A 12 2.82 -23.06 8.12
N MET A 13 4.09 -22.82 7.79
CA MET A 13 4.85 -23.53 6.74
C MET A 13 6.12 -24.16 7.33
N PRO A 14 6.00 -25.12 8.28
CA PRO A 14 7.15 -25.68 9.00
C PRO A 14 8.10 -26.47 8.09
N ASP A 15 7.60 -27.03 6.98
CA ASP A 15 8.36 -27.88 6.07
C ASP A 15 9.07 -27.11 4.96
N TYR A 16 8.90 -25.78 4.89
CA TYR A 16 9.51 -24.94 3.88
C TYR A 16 10.65 -24.11 4.45
N ASN A 17 11.78 -24.11 3.74
CA ASN A 17 12.97 -23.36 4.13
C ASN A 17 12.92 -21.92 3.61
N LYS A 18 12.19 -21.70 2.50
CA LYS A 18 12.10 -20.44 1.80
C LYS A 18 10.70 -20.23 1.23
N VAL A 19 10.14 -19.02 1.33
CA VAL A 19 8.81 -18.67 0.84
C VAL A 19 8.84 -17.31 0.18
N LEU A 20 8.24 -17.20 -1.01
CA LEU A 20 7.96 -15.92 -1.66
C LEU A 20 6.55 -15.46 -1.25
N TYR A 21 6.48 -14.33 -0.55
CA TYR A 21 5.24 -13.64 -0.21
C TYR A 21 4.94 -12.55 -1.25
N LEU A 22 3.70 -12.50 -1.67
CA LEU A 22 3.19 -11.50 -2.60
C LEU A 22 1.86 -10.93 -2.06
N ASP A 23 1.72 -9.61 -2.03
CA ASP A 23 0.45 -8.98 -1.72
C ASP A 23 -0.62 -9.33 -2.77
N SER A 24 -1.88 -9.26 -2.39
CA SER A 24 -3.00 -9.65 -3.27
C SER A 24 -3.41 -8.57 -4.28
N ASP A 25 -2.82 -7.39 -4.22
CA ASP A 25 -3.10 -6.22 -5.06
C ASP A 25 -1.93 -5.88 -5.99
N LEU A 26 -1.29 -6.91 -6.52
CA LEU A 26 -0.21 -6.79 -7.50
C LEU A 26 -0.45 -7.67 -8.73
N VAL A 27 0.31 -7.39 -9.79
CA VAL A 27 0.35 -8.20 -11.02
C VAL A 27 1.80 -8.47 -11.38
N ALA A 28 2.16 -9.75 -11.47
CA ALA A 28 3.46 -10.19 -11.98
C ALA A 28 3.41 -10.28 -13.51
N ASP A 29 4.28 -9.52 -14.18
CA ASP A 29 4.46 -9.52 -15.64
C ASP A 29 5.79 -10.17 -16.07
N ALA A 30 6.49 -10.77 -15.12
CA ALA A 30 7.74 -11.54 -15.33
C ALA A 30 7.68 -12.86 -14.55
N ASP A 31 8.63 -13.73 -14.80
CA ASP A 31 8.73 -15.02 -14.10
C ASP A 31 9.19 -14.81 -12.64
N VAL A 32 8.28 -15.04 -11.71
CA VAL A 32 8.57 -14.89 -10.26
C VAL A 32 9.59 -15.91 -9.73
N SER A 33 9.89 -16.96 -10.50
CA SER A 33 10.96 -17.88 -10.15
C SER A 33 12.33 -17.19 -10.10
N GLU A 34 12.53 -16.09 -10.84
CA GLU A 34 13.74 -15.27 -10.76
C GLU A 34 13.96 -14.73 -9.33
N ILE A 35 12.88 -14.26 -8.66
CA ILE A 35 12.97 -13.85 -7.24
C ILE A 35 13.20 -15.07 -6.35
N TYR A 36 12.41 -16.13 -6.59
CA TYR A 36 12.47 -17.32 -5.73
C TYR A 36 13.87 -17.96 -5.72
N ASN A 37 14.60 -17.87 -6.83
CA ASN A 37 15.96 -18.43 -6.97
C ASN A 37 17.05 -17.51 -6.40
N ILE A 38 16.74 -16.32 -5.92
CA ILE A 38 17.71 -15.47 -5.23
C ILE A 38 18.24 -16.22 -3.99
N ASP A 39 19.56 -16.22 -3.85
CA ASP A 39 20.19 -16.75 -2.64
C ASP A 39 20.01 -15.76 -1.48
N VAL A 40 19.36 -16.23 -0.44
CA VAL A 40 19.10 -15.52 0.83
C VAL A 40 19.70 -16.23 2.03
N SER A 41 20.65 -17.14 1.82
CA SER A 41 21.24 -17.96 2.89
C SER A 41 21.81 -17.12 4.04
N ASP A 42 22.41 -15.97 3.73
CA ASP A 42 23.01 -15.07 4.69
C ASP A 42 22.03 -14.00 5.22
N TYR A 43 20.81 -13.92 4.70
CA TYR A 43 19.84 -12.88 5.00
C TYR A 43 18.54 -13.46 5.58
N LEU A 44 17.85 -12.68 6.40
CA LEU A 44 16.51 -13.03 6.88
C LEU A 44 15.48 -13.03 5.74
N LEU A 45 15.62 -12.07 4.84
CA LEU A 45 14.72 -11.92 3.70
C LEU A 45 15.38 -11.14 2.56
N ALA A 46 14.74 -11.16 1.38
CA ALA A 46 15.03 -10.22 0.31
C ALA A 46 13.78 -9.41 -0.03
N ALA A 47 13.94 -8.10 -0.24
CA ALA A 47 12.86 -7.17 -0.57
C ALA A 47 13.40 -5.93 -1.31
N CYS A 48 12.49 -5.16 -1.95
CA CYS A 48 12.83 -3.89 -2.59
C CYS A 48 12.86 -2.75 -1.58
N HIS A 49 13.77 -1.80 -1.73
CA HIS A 49 13.71 -0.54 -0.98
C HIS A 49 12.37 0.19 -1.19
N ASP A 50 11.93 0.92 -0.19
CA ASP A 50 10.72 1.74 -0.23
C ASP A 50 11.10 3.21 -0.48
N ALA A 51 11.16 3.60 -1.76
CA ALA A 51 11.46 4.99 -2.14
C ALA A 51 10.38 5.98 -1.67
N ASP A 52 9.12 5.53 -1.51
CA ASP A 52 8.02 6.34 -0.97
C ASP A 52 8.29 6.69 0.51
N THR A 53 8.62 5.69 1.32
CA THR A 53 8.99 5.91 2.73
C THR A 53 10.26 6.77 2.86
N ALA A 54 11.25 6.62 1.98
CA ALA A 54 12.44 7.48 1.96
C ALA A 54 12.09 8.95 1.70
N GLY A 55 11.19 9.23 0.75
CA GLY A 55 10.70 10.58 0.47
C GLY A 55 9.85 11.16 1.62
N LEU A 56 9.01 10.34 2.24
CA LEU A 56 8.26 10.73 3.44
C LEU A 56 9.19 11.12 4.59
N TYR A 57 10.27 10.36 4.80
CA TYR A 57 11.29 10.63 5.82
C TYR A 57 12.04 11.93 5.54
N ASN A 58 12.36 12.25 4.28
CA ASN A 58 13.09 13.43 3.85
C ASN A 58 12.28 14.74 3.87
N GLY A 59 11.06 14.73 4.38
CA GLY A 59 10.35 15.95 4.72
C GLY A 59 8.97 16.12 4.12
N TYR A 60 8.49 15.20 3.28
CA TYR A 60 7.10 15.25 2.85
C TYR A 60 6.13 15.12 4.03
N ASN A 61 6.49 14.31 5.03
CA ASN A 61 5.72 14.14 6.24
C ASN A 61 6.61 14.30 7.48
N LYS A 62 6.46 15.42 8.20
CA LYS A 62 7.27 15.74 9.40
C LYS A 62 7.16 14.67 10.50
N ASP A 63 6.00 14.03 10.66
CA ASP A 63 5.79 13.01 11.68
C ASP A 63 6.48 11.69 11.33
N LYS A 64 6.69 11.41 10.01
CA LYS A 64 7.32 10.17 9.57
C LYS A 64 8.76 10.04 10.05
N LYS A 65 9.54 11.13 9.99
CA LYS A 65 10.92 11.14 10.48
C LYS A 65 10.97 10.81 11.98
N ASN A 66 10.19 11.53 12.80
CA ASN A 66 10.12 11.26 14.22
C ASN A 66 9.67 9.82 14.53
N TYR A 67 8.71 9.31 13.77
CA TYR A 67 8.23 7.94 13.93
C TYR A 67 9.31 6.90 13.62
N MET A 68 10.05 7.06 12.54
CA MET A 68 11.12 6.12 12.16
C MET A 68 12.29 6.18 13.12
N ASP A 69 12.72 7.36 13.54
CA ASP A 69 13.88 7.56 14.41
C ASP A 69 13.59 7.12 15.86
N ASN A 70 12.45 7.51 16.42
CA ASN A 70 12.18 7.39 17.86
C ASN A 70 11.24 6.22 18.21
N ILE A 71 10.35 5.83 17.32
CA ILE A 71 9.37 4.77 17.59
C ILE A 71 9.80 3.45 16.97
N LEU A 72 10.14 3.44 15.67
CA LEU A 72 10.65 2.25 14.99
C LEU A 72 12.12 1.99 15.32
N LYS A 73 12.89 3.05 15.57
CA LYS A 73 14.33 3.01 15.79
C LYS A 73 15.08 2.39 14.61
N ILE A 74 14.69 2.81 13.40
CA ILE A 74 15.32 2.38 12.15
C ILE A 74 16.73 2.99 12.08
N ARG A 75 17.76 2.16 11.92
CA ARG A 75 19.17 2.58 11.88
C ARG A 75 19.47 3.38 10.60
N ASN A 76 19.02 2.86 9.46
CA ASN A 76 19.16 3.51 8.17
C ASN A 76 17.77 3.61 7.52
N PRO A 77 17.14 4.79 7.46
CA PRO A 77 15.80 4.96 6.89
C PRO A 77 15.74 4.66 5.39
N TYR A 78 16.87 4.68 4.69
CA TYR A 78 16.95 4.43 3.26
C TYR A 78 17.06 2.95 2.92
N GLU A 79 17.31 2.09 3.90
CA GLU A 79 17.23 0.63 3.79
C GLU A 79 15.85 0.08 4.17
N TYR A 80 14.91 0.96 4.50
CA TYR A 80 13.54 0.56 4.78
C TYR A 80 12.91 -0.02 3.50
N PHE A 81 12.39 -1.25 3.60
CA PHE A 81 11.85 -1.99 2.47
C PHE A 81 10.32 -2.04 2.46
N GLN A 82 9.76 -2.22 1.26
CA GLN A 82 8.35 -2.37 1.01
C GLN A 82 7.94 -3.84 1.16
N ALA A 83 6.86 -4.13 1.92
CA ALA A 83 6.49 -5.48 2.33
C ALA A 83 5.60 -6.24 1.35
N GLY A 84 5.25 -5.67 0.20
CA GLY A 84 4.34 -6.33 -0.77
C GLY A 84 4.97 -7.46 -1.58
N VAL A 85 6.31 -7.50 -1.66
CA VAL A 85 7.07 -8.58 -2.31
C VAL A 85 8.25 -8.93 -1.43
N ILE A 86 8.23 -10.10 -0.81
CA ILE A 86 9.27 -10.55 0.12
C ILE A 86 9.63 -12.01 -0.14
N LEU A 87 10.91 -12.28 -0.30
CA LEU A 87 11.44 -13.64 -0.25
C LEU A 87 11.98 -13.91 1.15
N PHE A 88 11.29 -14.72 1.94
CA PHE A 88 11.69 -15.10 3.29
C PHE A 88 12.65 -16.27 3.32
N ASN A 89 13.71 -16.18 4.11
CA ASN A 89 14.51 -17.32 4.59
C ASN A 89 13.90 -17.80 5.91
N LEU A 90 12.98 -18.78 5.83
CA LEU A 90 12.27 -19.27 7.00
C LEU A 90 13.19 -20.04 7.97
N ASP A 91 14.25 -20.67 7.46
CA ASP A 91 15.23 -21.35 8.32
C ASP A 91 15.97 -20.37 9.22
N LYS A 92 16.41 -19.25 8.66
CA LYS A 92 17.07 -18.21 9.44
C LYS A 92 16.11 -17.55 10.40
N PHE A 93 14.88 -17.27 9.95
CA PHE A 93 13.82 -16.72 10.81
C PHE A 93 13.55 -17.59 12.05
N ARG A 94 13.43 -18.92 11.88
CA ARG A 94 13.22 -19.85 12.98
C ARG A 94 14.39 -19.92 13.95
N LYS A 95 15.61 -19.74 13.46
CA LYS A 95 16.82 -19.73 14.30
C LYS A 95 16.94 -18.46 15.12
N GLU A 96 16.58 -17.32 14.56
CA GLU A 96 16.78 -16.01 15.19
C GLU A 96 15.59 -15.57 16.04
N PHE A 97 14.36 -15.92 15.64
CA PHE A 97 13.17 -15.46 16.32
C PHE A 97 12.29 -16.61 16.81
N LYS A 98 11.96 -16.56 18.10
CA LYS A 98 10.86 -17.40 18.61
C LYS A 98 9.53 -16.82 18.15
N THR A 99 8.62 -17.66 17.68
CA THR A 99 7.29 -17.27 17.20
C THR A 99 6.53 -16.36 18.19
N ASP A 100 6.55 -16.74 19.49
CA ASP A 100 5.85 -15.98 20.52
C ASP A 100 6.43 -14.56 20.68
N TYR A 101 7.76 -14.42 20.56
CA TYR A 101 8.41 -13.11 20.56
C TYR A 101 7.92 -12.24 19.40
N VAL A 102 7.86 -12.77 18.16
CA VAL A 102 7.39 -12.02 17.00
C VAL A 102 5.93 -11.58 17.16
N LEU A 103 5.07 -12.46 17.70
CA LEU A 103 3.66 -12.15 17.96
C LEU A 103 3.49 -11.08 19.05
N GLU A 104 4.25 -11.19 20.13
CA GLU A 104 4.27 -10.19 21.20
C GLU A 104 4.76 -8.85 20.68
N TYR A 105 5.87 -8.85 19.94
CA TYR A 105 6.43 -7.64 19.33
C TYR A 105 5.44 -6.97 18.36
N ALA A 106 4.83 -7.73 17.45
CA ALA A 106 3.82 -7.23 16.53
C ALA A 106 2.58 -6.67 17.24
N SER A 107 2.28 -7.17 18.44
CA SER A 107 1.14 -6.73 19.27
C SER A 107 1.49 -5.60 20.25
N SER A 108 2.78 -5.29 20.43
CA SER A 108 3.28 -4.39 21.49
C SER A 108 2.83 -2.95 21.35
N ARG A 109 2.51 -2.50 20.14
CA ARG A 109 2.15 -1.12 19.86
C ARG A 109 1.25 -1.00 18.62
N LYS A 110 0.80 0.23 18.34
CA LYS A 110 0.10 0.57 17.11
C LYS A 110 1.12 0.97 16.05
N TRP A 111 1.29 0.12 15.05
CA TRP A 111 2.15 0.35 13.89
C TRP A 111 1.42 1.19 12.84
N GLN A 112 2.16 2.09 12.14
CA GLN A 112 1.56 2.90 11.05
C GLN A 112 1.32 2.04 9.81
N LEU A 113 2.34 1.28 9.41
CA LEU A 113 2.31 0.40 8.23
C LEU A 113 2.24 -1.09 8.61
N LEU A 114 1.64 -1.38 9.78
CA LEU A 114 1.35 -2.75 10.24
C LEU A 114 2.59 -3.68 10.17
N ASP A 115 2.50 -4.73 9.33
CA ASP A 115 3.53 -5.74 9.12
C ASP A 115 4.82 -5.19 8.53
N GLN A 116 4.74 -4.22 7.63
CA GLN A 116 5.91 -3.58 7.06
C GLN A 116 6.80 -2.93 8.13
N ASP A 117 6.20 -2.20 9.08
CA ASP A 117 6.95 -1.60 10.20
C ASP A 117 7.57 -2.67 11.12
N VAL A 118 6.82 -3.75 11.40
CA VAL A 118 7.30 -4.86 12.24
C VAL A 118 8.49 -5.55 11.58
N LEU A 119 8.38 -5.92 10.32
CA LEU A 119 9.42 -6.62 9.58
C LEU A 119 10.68 -5.75 9.43
N ASN A 120 10.51 -4.46 9.06
CA ASN A 120 11.64 -3.53 8.97
C ASN A 120 12.34 -3.32 10.33
N SER A 121 11.59 -3.35 11.43
CA SER A 121 12.20 -3.23 12.76
C SER A 121 12.95 -4.49 13.19
N LEU A 122 12.48 -5.68 12.80
CA LEU A 122 13.11 -6.96 13.15
C LEU A 122 14.30 -7.29 12.27
N ALA A 123 14.21 -7.03 10.96
CA ALA A 123 15.19 -7.45 9.97
C ALA A 123 16.29 -6.42 9.66
N GLN A 124 16.43 -5.37 10.46
CA GLN A 124 17.41 -4.29 10.22
C GLN A 124 18.84 -4.81 10.01
N GLY A 125 19.43 -4.49 8.83
CA GLY A 125 20.79 -4.89 8.48
C GLY A 125 20.91 -6.34 8.01
N ASP A 126 19.80 -7.07 7.89
CA ASP A 126 19.75 -8.47 7.50
C ASP A 126 18.77 -8.71 6.33
N VAL A 127 18.72 -7.75 5.43
CA VAL A 127 17.86 -7.73 4.26
C VAL A 127 18.72 -7.68 3.00
N LYS A 128 18.49 -8.60 2.08
CA LYS A 128 19.06 -8.53 0.74
C LYS A 128 18.20 -7.62 -0.12
N ASN A 129 18.77 -6.52 -0.59
CA ASN A 129 18.06 -5.66 -1.52
C ASN A 129 17.90 -6.34 -2.88
N ILE A 130 16.71 -6.27 -3.47
CA ILE A 130 16.40 -6.67 -4.84
C ILE A 130 15.89 -5.46 -5.62
N ASP A 131 16.10 -5.48 -6.93
CA ASP A 131 15.75 -4.38 -7.84
C ASP A 131 14.28 -3.98 -7.72
N MET A 132 14.00 -2.69 -7.68
CA MET A 132 12.64 -2.16 -7.49
C MET A 132 11.68 -2.51 -8.62
N SER A 133 12.15 -3.00 -9.78
CA SER A 133 11.26 -3.51 -10.86
C SER A 133 10.38 -4.66 -10.39
N TRP A 134 10.79 -5.37 -9.34
CA TRP A 134 10.02 -6.43 -8.71
C TRP A 134 8.92 -5.95 -7.75
N ASN A 135 8.80 -4.64 -7.53
CA ASN A 135 7.73 -4.09 -6.68
C ASN A 135 7.47 -2.62 -7.02
N VAL A 136 7.10 -2.35 -8.26
CA VAL A 136 6.85 -0.97 -8.73
C VAL A 136 5.49 -0.52 -8.24
N MET A 137 5.48 0.34 -7.24
CA MET A 137 4.25 0.94 -6.73
C MET A 137 3.67 1.93 -7.75
N PHE A 138 2.36 1.85 -8.00
CA PHE A 138 1.67 2.78 -8.88
C PHE A 138 1.73 4.22 -8.35
N ASP A 139 1.71 5.20 -9.24
CA ASP A 139 1.62 6.61 -8.88
C ASP A 139 0.16 7.00 -8.59
N LEU A 140 -0.04 7.76 -7.54
CA LEU A 140 -1.35 8.28 -7.16
C LEU A 140 -1.49 9.71 -7.70
N ASP A 141 -2.08 9.86 -8.86
CA ASP A 141 -2.35 11.16 -9.51
C ASP A 141 -1.11 12.08 -9.63
N GLY A 142 0.06 11.51 -9.84
CA GLY A 142 1.34 12.23 -9.90
C GLY A 142 1.95 12.56 -8.54
N ILE A 143 1.24 12.39 -7.44
CA ILE A 143 1.68 12.81 -6.10
C ILE A 143 2.86 11.95 -5.62
N ARG A 144 2.77 10.62 -5.77
CA ARG A 144 3.81 9.71 -5.26
C ARG A 144 5.16 9.99 -5.89
N VAL A 145 5.23 10.07 -7.21
CA VAL A 145 6.48 10.31 -7.93
C VAL A 145 6.97 11.73 -7.75
N LYS A 146 6.10 12.71 -8.01
CA LYS A 146 6.47 14.11 -8.09
C LYS A 146 6.74 14.74 -6.73
N ASP A 147 5.89 14.44 -5.75
CA ASP A 147 5.91 15.17 -4.47
C ASP A 147 6.60 14.37 -3.37
N ILE A 148 6.57 13.03 -3.41
CA ILE A 148 7.11 12.17 -2.36
C ILE A 148 8.46 11.57 -2.77
N ILE A 149 8.48 10.68 -3.77
CA ILE A 149 9.69 9.93 -4.14
C ILE A 149 10.78 10.86 -4.67
N SER A 150 10.42 12.02 -5.26
CA SER A 150 11.38 13.05 -5.66
C SER A 150 12.23 13.61 -4.50
N LEU A 151 11.78 13.43 -3.25
CA LEU A 151 12.51 13.81 -2.05
C LEU A 151 13.44 12.70 -1.52
N ALA A 152 13.33 11.47 -2.05
CA ALA A 152 14.24 10.38 -1.69
C ALA A 152 15.69 10.69 -2.13
N PRO A 153 16.70 10.01 -1.56
CA PRO A 153 18.06 10.06 -2.09
C PRO A 153 18.07 9.77 -3.59
N LYS A 154 18.98 10.44 -4.30
CA LYS A 154 19.05 10.37 -5.76
C LYS A 154 19.13 8.95 -6.29
N GLU A 155 19.90 8.10 -5.63
CA GLU A 155 20.09 6.69 -6.00
C GLU A 155 18.76 5.91 -5.97
N LEU A 156 17.97 6.09 -4.91
CA LEU A 156 16.64 5.45 -4.77
C LEU A 156 15.63 6.02 -5.77
N PHE A 157 15.65 7.32 -5.99
CA PHE A 157 14.82 7.97 -7.00
C PHE A 157 15.14 7.45 -8.40
N ASP A 158 16.42 7.42 -8.78
CA ASP A 158 16.87 6.96 -10.09
C ASP A 158 16.56 5.47 -10.30
N GLU A 159 16.73 4.64 -9.27
CA GLU A 159 16.35 3.22 -9.31
C GLU A 159 14.85 3.05 -9.52
N TYR A 160 14.04 3.76 -8.76
CA TYR A 160 12.59 3.71 -8.92
C TYR A 160 12.15 4.16 -10.32
N MET A 161 12.72 5.24 -10.85
CA MET A 161 12.39 5.73 -12.19
C MET A 161 12.81 4.75 -13.30
N ARG A 162 13.97 4.11 -13.18
CA ARG A 162 14.37 3.02 -14.08
C ARG A 162 13.40 1.84 -14.01
N SER A 163 13.02 1.45 -12.80
CA SER A 163 12.11 0.32 -12.56
C SER A 163 10.74 0.54 -13.19
N ARG A 164 10.26 1.79 -13.25
CA ARG A 164 9.02 2.15 -13.97
C ARG A 164 9.09 1.89 -15.47
N SER A 165 10.26 1.88 -16.07
CA SER A 165 10.43 1.56 -17.51
C SER A 165 10.60 0.07 -17.80
N CYS A 166 10.79 -0.77 -16.76
CA CYS A 166 10.96 -2.22 -16.88
C CYS A 166 10.21 -2.97 -15.76
N VAL A 167 8.92 -2.67 -15.61
CA VAL A 167 8.07 -3.24 -14.55
C VAL A 167 7.98 -4.75 -14.67
N LYS A 168 8.45 -5.47 -13.65
CA LYS A 168 8.30 -6.92 -13.50
C LYS A 168 7.09 -7.28 -12.64
N ILE A 169 6.85 -6.51 -11.56
CA ILE A 169 5.64 -6.59 -10.76
C ILE A 169 5.09 -5.18 -10.59
N ALA A 170 3.86 -4.97 -11.06
CA ALA A 170 3.08 -3.76 -10.78
C ALA A 170 2.32 -3.93 -9.48
N HIS A 171 2.50 -3.02 -8.52
CA HIS A 171 1.89 -3.07 -7.20
C HIS A 171 0.96 -1.88 -6.97
N TYR A 172 -0.32 -2.16 -6.79
CA TYR A 172 -1.37 -1.14 -6.61
C TYR A 172 -1.59 -0.82 -5.13
N ALA A 173 -0.49 -0.58 -4.39
CA ALA A 173 -0.51 -0.26 -2.97
C ALA A 173 -1.26 1.06 -2.70
N GLY A 174 -2.43 0.99 -2.08
CA GLY A 174 -3.24 2.15 -1.75
C GLY A 174 -4.73 2.00 -2.09
N PRO A 175 -5.52 3.08 -2.02
CA PRO A 175 -6.98 3.01 -2.16
C PRO A 175 -7.47 2.88 -3.61
N HIS A 176 -6.68 3.32 -4.59
CA HIS A 176 -7.02 3.27 -6.01
C HIS A 176 -6.53 1.95 -6.60
N LYS A 177 -7.38 1.31 -7.39
CA LYS A 177 -7.11 -0.01 -7.96
C LYS A 177 -7.55 -0.02 -9.43
N PRO A 178 -6.83 -0.72 -10.33
CA PRO A 178 -7.17 -0.77 -11.75
C PRO A 178 -8.55 -1.37 -12.04
N TRP A 179 -9.05 -2.24 -11.17
CA TRP A 179 -10.42 -2.77 -11.26
C TRP A 179 -11.51 -1.83 -10.74
N MET A 180 -11.13 -0.65 -10.23
CA MET A 180 -12.02 0.44 -9.84
C MET A 180 -11.88 1.63 -10.79
N ASP A 181 -10.65 1.92 -11.21
CA ASP A 181 -10.31 2.98 -12.13
C ASP A 181 -9.33 2.46 -13.21
N PRO A 182 -9.82 2.20 -14.44
CA PRO A 182 -9.00 1.64 -15.53
C PRO A 182 -7.96 2.62 -16.07
N GLU A 183 -8.04 3.90 -15.72
CA GLU A 183 -7.09 4.94 -16.16
C GLU A 183 -6.00 5.21 -15.13
N CYS A 184 -6.02 4.49 -13.98
CA CYS A 184 -4.96 4.67 -12.99
C CYS A 184 -3.60 4.21 -13.54
N ASP A 185 -2.54 4.77 -12.97
CA ASP A 185 -1.17 4.43 -13.35
C ASP A 185 -0.91 2.91 -13.29
N LEU A 186 -0.13 2.39 -14.22
CA LEU A 186 0.19 0.97 -14.40
C LEU A 186 -1.03 0.05 -14.65
N SER A 187 -2.23 0.58 -14.88
CA SER A 187 -3.44 -0.22 -15.09
C SER A 187 -3.33 -1.18 -16.26
N GLN A 188 -2.50 -0.85 -17.28
CA GLN A 188 -2.26 -1.72 -18.44
C GLN A 188 -1.76 -3.12 -18.05
N TYR A 189 -0.97 -3.24 -16.98
CA TYR A 189 -0.49 -4.54 -16.48
C TYR A 189 -1.65 -5.39 -15.95
N PHE A 190 -2.59 -4.80 -15.22
CA PHE A 190 -3.78 -5.51 -14.75
C PHE A 190 -4.68 -5.94 -15.92
N TRP A 191 -5.00 -5.03 -16.83
CA TRP A 191 -5.92 -5.29 -17.93
C TRP A 191 -5.35 -6.26 -18.97
N LYS A 192 -4.01 -6.35 -19.09
CA LYS A 192 -3.34 -7.36 -19.92
C LYS A 192 -3.81 -8.78 -19.57
N TYR A 193 -3.99 -9.09 -18.30
CA TYR A 193 -4.37 -10.41 -17.81
C TYR A 193 -5.87 -10.51 -17.49
N ALA A 194 -6.47 -9.49 -16.94
CA ALA A 194 -7.87 -9.49 -16.51
C ALA A 194 -8.84 -9.83 -17.66
N LYS A 195 -8.57 -9.34 -18.88
CA LYS A 195 -9.42 -9.61 -20.06
C LYS A 195 -9.50 -11.09 -20.46
N ASN A 196 -8.54 -11.89 -20.02
CA ASN A 196 -8.47 -13.32 -20.32
C ASN A 196 -8.88 -14.20 -19.13
N CYS A 197 -9.27 -13.63 -18.00
CA CYS A 197 -9.69 -14.40 -16.83
C CYS A 197 -11.21 -14.66 -16.85
N GLY A 198 -11.64 -15.77 -16.26
CA GLY A 198 -13.05 -16.14 -16.18
C GLY A 198 -13.95 -15.20 -15.35
N TYR A 199 -13.36 -14.16 -14.74
CA TYR A 199 -14.07 -13.16 -13.94
C TYR A 199 -14.14 -11.78 -14.62
N TYR A 200 -13.74 -11.67 -15.88
CA TYR A 200 -13.66 -10.39 -16.60
C TYR A 200 -14.95 -9.57 -16.53
N GLU A 201 -16.08 -10.20 -16.88
CA GLU A 201 -17.40 -9.55 -16.86
C GLU A 201 -17.79 -9.10 -15.43
N THR A 202 -17.47 -9.92 -14.43
CA THR A 202 -17.70 -9.57 -13.01
C THR A 202 -16.86 -8.37 -12.59
N ILE A 203 -15.62 -8.28 -13.06
CA ILE A 203 -14.73 -7.13 -12.78
C ILE A 203 -15.32 -5.87 -13.42
N LEU A 204 -15.75 -5.95 -14.68
CA LEU A 204 -16.37 -4.81 -15.38
C LEU A 204 -17.66 -4.35 -14.69
N ALA A 205 -18.54 -5.27 -14.32
CA ALA A 205 -19.79 -4.94 -13.61
C ALA A 205 -19.50 -4.22 -12.28
N ARG A 206 -18.58 -4.73 -11.48
CA ARG A 206 -18.17 -4.09 -10.21
C ARG A 206 -17.54 -2.70 -10.41
N MET A 207 -16.74 -2.53 -11.46
CA MET A 207 -16.16 -1.24 -11.81
C MET A 207 -17.25 -0.22 -12.18
N MET A 208 -18.24 -0.63 -12.98
CA MET A 208 -19.37 0.23 -13.35
C MET A 208 -20.19 0.65 -12.12
N ASP A 209 -20.49 -0.28 -11.21
CA ASP A 209 -21.20 -0.02 -9.96
C ASP A 209 -20.40 0.96 -9.06
N TYR A 210 -19.10 0.77 -8.96
CA TYR A 210 -18.22 1.66 -8.20
C TYR A 210 -18.25 3.08 -8.78
N ARG A 211 -18.09 3.24 -10.11
CA ARG A 211 -18.15 4.55 -10.79
C ARG A 211 -19.51 5.22 -10.62
N ALA A 212 -20.60 4.48 -10.76
CA ALA A 212 -21.95 4.99 -10.53
C ALA A 212 -22.16 5.48 -9.07
N SER A 213 -21.64 4.73 -8.11
CA SER A 213 -21.74 5.08 -6.69
C SER A 213 -20.88 6.30 -6.32
N THR A 214 -19.68 6.43 -6.90
CA THR A 214 -18.76 7.58 -6.68
C THR A 214 -19.29 8.84 -7.35
N SER A 215 -19.84 8.75 -8.55
CA SER A 215 -20.49 9.87 -9.24
C SER A 215 -21.67 10.43 -8.42
N LYS A 216 -22.54 9.56 -7.90
CA LYS A 216 -23.64 9.97 -7.01
C LYS A 216 -23.15 10.66 -5.73
N LYS A 217 -22.06 10.14 -5.11
CA LYS A 217 -21.47 10.76 -3.91
C LYS A 217 -20.84 12.12 -4.22
N SER A 218 -20.15 12.25 -5.35
CA SER A 218 -19.55 13.50 -5.83
C SER A 218 -20.62 14.54 -6.10
N ALA A 219 -21.67 14.21 -6.87
CA ALA A 219 -22.79 15.11 -7.13
C ALA A 219 -23.46 15.58 -5.84
N LYS A 220 -23.72 14.66 -4.90
CA LYS A 220 -24.29 15.00 -3.58
C LYS A 220 -23.37 15.92 -2.76
N LYS A 221 -22.04 15.72 -2.82
CA LYS A 221 -21.05 16.58 -2.14
C LYS A 221 -21.04 17.98 -2.76
N THR A 222 -21.05 18.08 -4.09
CA THR A 222 -21.09 19.36 -4.83
C THR A 222 -22.38 20.12 -4.56
N MET A 223 -23.53 19.43 -4.60
CA MET A 223 -24.82 20.03 -4.23
C MET A 223 -24.83 20.53 -2.79
N LYS A 224 -24.27 19.75 -1.86
CA LYS A 224 -24.18 20.16 -0.44
C LYS A 224 -23.26 21.37 -0.24
N GLN A 225 -22.17 21.46 -1.02
CA GLN A 225 -21.29 22.64 -1.00
C GLN A 225 -21.95 23.88 -1.63
N ALA A 226 -22.64 23.71 -2.76
CA ALA A 226 -23.41 24.78 -3.38
C ALA A 226 -24.53 25.27 -2.43
N ALA A 227 -25.28 24.34 -1.82
CA ALA A 227 -26.29 24.69 -0.84
C ALA A 227 -25.73 25.47 0.37
N LYS A 228 -24.52 25.13 0.85
CA LYS A 228 -23.86 25.87 1.94
C LYS A 228 -23.46 27.30 1.51
N LYS A 229 -23.09 27.52 0.22
CA LYS A 229 -22.77 28.85 -0.31
C LYS A 229 -24.02 29.72 -0.45
N VAL A 230 -25.14 29.14 -0.93
CA VAL A 230 -26.41 29.85 -1.13
C VAL A 230 -27.16 30.07 0.21
N PHE A 231 -27.03 29.12 1.13
CA PHE A 231 -27.66 29.15 2.46
C PHE A 231 -26.60 28.99 3.56
N PRO A 232 -25.83 30.02 3.90
CA PRO A 232 -24.80 29.95 4.95
C PRO A 232 -25.38 29.53 6.30
N ILE A 233 -24.61 28.84 7.10
CA ILE A 233 -24.97 28.41 8.46
C ILE A 233 -25.28 29.68 9.32
N GLY A 234 -26.37 29.67 10.11
CA GLY A 234 -26.77 30.79 10.96
C GLY A 234 -27.63 31.86 10.26
N THR A 235 -28.03 31.65 9.00
CA THR A 235 -28.93 32.57 8.30
C THR A 235 -30.39 32.10 8.41
N LYS A 236 -31.36 33.08 8.57
CA LYS A 236 -32.79 32.79 8.57
C LYS A 236 -33.26 31.99 7.33
N ARG A 237 -32.61 32.18 6.18
CA ARG A 237 -32.90 31.44 4.96
C ARG A 237 -32.58 29.94 5.13
N ARG A 238 -31.50 29.62 5.82
CA ARG A 238 -31.13 28.22 6.08
C ARG A 238 -32.10 27.56 7.08
N GLU A 239 -32.50 28.25 8.14
CA GLU A 239 -33.47 27.76 9.12
C GLU A 239 -34.81 27.42 8.46
N LEU A 240 -35.30 28.26 7.53
CA LEU A 240 -36.47 27.98 6.75
C LEU A 240 -36.33 26.72 5.88
N VAL A 241 -35.22 26.56 5.20
CA VAL A 241 -34.96 25.35 4.37
C VAL A 241 -34.86 24.08 5.22
N GLU A 242 -34.22 24.13 6.37
CA GLU A 242 -34.13 23.00 7.31
C GLU A 242 -35.50 22.66 7.90
N MET A 243 -36.31 23.65 8.24
CA MET A 243 -37.68 23.45 8.70
C MET A 243 -38.57 22.76 7.64
N TYR A 244 -38.52 23.22 6.38
CA TYR A 244 -39.24 22.59 5.27
C TYR A 244 -38.72 21.16 4.97
N TYR A 245 -37.43 20.94 5.02
CA TYR A 245 -36.83 19.61 4.82
C TYR A 245 -37.29 18.62 5.90
N HIS A 246 -37.34 19.05 7.17
CA HIS A 246 -37.86 18.23 8.27
C HIS A 246 -39.34 17.93 8.15
N LYS A 247 -40.15 18.90 7.68
CA LYS A 247 -41.57 18.67 7.40
C LYS A 247 -41.77 17.57 6.33
N ILE A 248 -41.07 17.68 5.20
CA ILE A 248 -41.16 16.70 4.09
C ILE A 248 -40.67 15.32 4.54
N LYS A 249 -39.60 15.25 5.35
CA LYS A 249 -39.02 13.97 5.79
C LYS A 249 -39.89 13.26 6.82
N ASN A 250 -40.69 13.98 7.62
CA ASN A 250 -41.50 13.43 8.68
C ASN A 250 -42.99 13.24 8.28
N GLY A 251 -43.30 13.36 6.98
CA GLY A 251 -44.61 12.96 6.45
C GLY A 251 -45.77 13.85 6.85
N ALA A 252 -45.55 15.12 7.11
CA ALA A 252 -46.58 16.13 7.32
C ALA A 252 -46.78 17.00 6.09
#